data_3a9aeea58736148a4179fbb4f6f55ad1
#
_entry.id   3a9aeea58736148a4179fbb4f6f55ad1
#
_cell.length_a   1.000
_cell.length_b   1.000
_cell.length_c   1.000
_cell.angle_alpha   90.00
_cell.angle_beta   90.00
_cell.angle_gamma   90.00
#
_symmetry.space_group_name_H-M   'P 1'
#
loop_
_entity.id
_entity.type
_entity.pdbx_description
1 polymer ?
#
loop_
_entity_poly.entity_id
_entity_poly.type
_entity_poly.pdbx_seq_one_letter_code
_entity_poly.pdbx_strand_id
1 'polypeptide(L)'
;MSTSTTRTTAPPDASSGAAPGAAAGPGLVTQDDVVTRSAARHALALARLGGAVVFLWPFADKLLGLGYATPRDRAWLAGAAPAQGYLEHGVQGPLAGTFAAMAGPVTDWLFMLGLLGVGLALLLGIGLRVAAVCGALLFGMLWLSQWPVAAGSNNPVVDQHVLVVLLLVVLTTTLAGDTWGLGRRWAALPLVRRAPWLR
;
A
#
# COMPACT_ATOMS: atom_id res chain seq x y z
N MET A 1 7.32 -40.85 -80.26
CA MET A 1 7.04 -41.18 -78.88
C MET A 1 6.77 -39.83 -78.13
N SER A 2 5.50 -39.49 -78.06
CA SER A 2 5.05 -38.24 -77.45
C SER A 2 4.55 -38.53 -76.02
N THR A 3 5.19 -37.99 -75.01
CA THR A 3 4.72 -38.08 -73.62
C THR A 3 3.89 -36.85 -73.30
N SER A 4 2.60 -37.07 -73.11
CA SER A 4 1.64 -36.06 -72.74
C SER A 4 1.73 -35.84 -71.20
N THR A 5 2.05 -34.61 -70.78
CA THR A 5 2.09 -34.26 -69.34
C THR A 5 0.74 -33.68 -68.98
N THR A 6 -0.01 -34.39 -68.19
CA THR A 6 -1.31 -33.94 -67.62
C THR A 6 -1.06 -33.00 -66.48
N ARG A 7 -1.51 -31.71 -66.61
CA ARG A 7 -1.46 -30.68 -65.59
C ARG A 7 -2.70 -30.80 -64.71
N THR A 8 -2.53 -31.28 -63.49
CA THR A 8 -3.57 -31.30 -62.45
C THR A 8 -3.77 -29.88 -61.92
N THR A 9 -4.93 -29.28 -62.13
CA THR A 9 -5.33 -28.00 -61.49
C THR A 9 -5.87 -28.28 -60.10
N ALA A 10 -5.22 -27.71 -59.09
CA ALA A 10 -5.74 -27.70 -57.74
C ALA A 10 -6.93 -26.73 -57.58
N PRO A 11 -7.94 -27.03 -56.75
CA PRO A 11 -9.07 -26.15 -56.52
C PRO A 11 -8.65 -24.89 -55.69
N PRO A 12 -9.34 -23.74 -55.86
CA PRO A 12 -9.02 -22.54 -55.13
C PRO A 12 -9.34 -22.69 -53.63
N ASP A 13 -8.37 -22.34 -52.84
CA ASP A 13 -8.50 -22.25 -51.39
C ASP A 13 -9.67 -21.33 -50.98
N ALA A 14 -10.60 -21.89 -50.25
CA ALA A 14 -11.65 -21.13 -49.56
C ALA A 14 -10.99 -20.23 -48.51
N SER A 15 -10.89 -18.97 -48.81
CA SER A 15 -10.49 -17.94 -47.85
C SER A 15 -11.44 -17.97 -46.64
N SER A 16 -11.00 -18.60 -45.58
CA SER A 16 -11.57 -18.55 -44.26
C SER A 16 -11.62 -17.05 -43.83
N GLY A 17 -12.76 -16.44 -43.96
CA GLY A 17 -13.02 -15.11 -43.38
C GLY A 17 -12.90 -15.22 -41.86
N ALA A 18 -11.73 -14.88 -41.35
CA ALA A 18 -11.58 -14.64 -39.92
C ALA A 18 -12.49 -13.48 -39.53
N ALA A 19 -13.52 -13.76 -38.75
CA ALA A 19 -14.36 -12.74 -38.15
C ALA A 19 -13.46 -11.73 -37.41
N PRO A 20 -13.74 -10.39 -37.55
CA PRO A 20 -12.96 -9.42 -36.78
C PRO A 20 -13.12 -9.75 -35.32
N GLY A 21 -11.98 -10.09 -34.66
CA GLY A 21 -11.93 -10.44 -33.26
C GLY A 21 -12.65 -9.37 -32.47
N ALA A 22 -13.64 -9.78 -31.68
CA ALA A 22 -14.27 -8.94 -30.71
C ALA A 22 -13.16 -8.25 -29.92
N ALA A 23 -13.11 -6.92 -29.96
CA ALA A 23 -12.16 -6.13 -29.23
C ALA A 23 -12.26 -6.53 -27.76
N ALA A 24 -11.26 -7.24 -27.28
CA ALA A 24 -11.17 -7.57 -25.85
C ALA A 24 -11.21 -6.24 -25.12
N GLY A 25 -12.23 -6.05 -24.29
CA GLY A 25 -12.34 -4.85 -23.46
C GLY A 25 -11.05 -4.63 -22.69
N PRO A 26 -10.71 -3.40 -22.29
CA PRO A 26 -9.44 -3.09 -21.65
C PRO A 26 -9.22 -4.07 -20.49
N GLY A 27 -8.21 -4.93 -20.64
CA GLY A 27 -7.81 -5.92 -19.64
C GLY A 27 -7.43 -5.20 -18.35
N LEU A 28 -7.61 -5.88 -17.23
CA LEU A 28 -7.20 -5.37 -15.92
C LEU A 28 -5.68 -5.19 -15.94
N VAL A 29 -5.20 -3.92 -15.78
CA VAL A 29 -3.77 -3.63 -15.64
C VAL A 29 -3.22 -4.35 -14.42
N THR A 30 -2.11 -5.06 -14.56
CA THR A 30 -1.46 -5.83 -13.49
C THR A 30 -0.07 -5.29 -13.20
N GLN A 31 0.56 -5.78 -12.13
CA GLN A 31 1.95 -5.40 -11.82
C GLN A 31 2.91 -5.78 -12.94
N ASP A 32 2.64 -6.87 -13.67
CA ASP A 32 3.50 -7.33 -14.76
C ASP A 32 3.55 -6.33 -15.91
N ASP A 33 2.48 -5.56 -16.10
CA ASP A 33 2.39 -4.51 -17.12
C ASP A 33 3.20 -3.25 -16.72
N VAL A 34 3.39 -3.02 -15.42
CA VAL A 34 4.09 -1.85 -14.88
C VAL A 34 5.55 -2.15 -14.57
N VAL A 35 5.83 -3.34 -14.02
CA VAL A 35 7.16 -3.79 -13.60
C VAL A 35 7.50 -5.10 -14.30
N THR A 36 8.24 -5.03 -15.40
CA THR A 36 8.50 -6.18 -16.29
C THR A 36 9.45 -7.20 -15.67
N ARG A 37 10.45 -6.76 -14.86
CA ARG A 37 11.42 -7.66 -14.24
C ARG A 37 10.85 -8.37 -13.01
N SER A 38 10.82 -9.71 -13.01
CA SER A 38 10.32 -10.51 -11.89
C SER A 38 11.07 -10.23 -10.57
N ALA A 39 12.40 -10.10 -10.62
CA ALA A 39 13.20 -9.76 -9.43
C ALA A 39 12.77 -8.43 -8.80
N ALA A 40 12.44 -7.42 -9.60
CA ALA A 40 11.94 -6.14 -9.10
C ALA A 40 10.57 -6.29 -8.43
N ARG A 41 9.67 -7.11 -9.00
CA ARG A 41 8.36 -7.39 -8.39
C ARG A 41 8.50 -8.07 -7.03
N HIS A 42 9.41 -9.05 -6.90
CA HIS A 42 9.68 -9.71 -5.61
C HIS A 42 10.30 -8.75 -4.59
N ALA A 43 11.22 -7.87 -5.01
CA ALA A 43 11.80 -6.85 -4.15
C ALA A 43 10.72 -5.89 -3.62
N LEU A 44 9.79 -5.46 -4.50
CA LEU A 44 8.65 -4.61 -4.11
C LEU A 44 7.68 -5.36 -3.17
N ALA A 45 7.45 -6.65 -3.37
CA ALA A 45 6.65 -7.46 -2.45
C ALA A 45 7.31 -7.56 -1.08
N LEU A 46 8.63 -7.78 -0.99
CA LEU A 46 9.39 -7.75 0.27
C LEU A 46 9.33 -6.38 0.94
N ALA A 47 9.52 -5.30 0.18
CA ALA A 47 9.41 -3.94 0.70
C ALA A 47 8.00 -3.66 1.26
N ARG A 48 6.94 -4.16 0.60
CA ARG A 48 5.56 -4.08 1.07
C ARG A 48 5.36 -4.84 2.38
N LEU A 49 5.89 -6.05 2.49
CA LEU A 49 5.81 -6.84 3.73
C LEU A 49 6.59 -6.16 4.88
N GLY A 50 7.78 -5.61 4.59
CA GLY A 50 8.51 -4.78 5.55
C GLY A 50 7.70 -3.56 5.98
N GLY A 51 7.08 -2.85 5.03
CA GLY A 51 6.14 -1.76 5.31
C GLY A 51 4.97 -2.20 6.19
N ALA A 52 4.40 -3.38 5.96
CA ALA A 52 3.33 -3.91 6.84
C ALA A 52 3.79 -4.04 8.29
N VAL A 53 5.02 -4.53 8.53
CA VAL A 53 5.58 -4.67 9.88
C VAL A 53 5.79 -3.30 10.54
N VAL A 54 6.18 -2.26 9.78
CA VAL A 54 6.32 -0.89 10.32
C VAL A 54 5.03 -0.39 10.96
N PHE A 55 3.87 -0.79 10.45
CA PHE A 55 2.56 -0.41 11.01
C PHE A 55 2.03 -1.44 12.03
N LEU A 56 2.12 -2.73 11.74
CA LEU A 56 1.54 -3.77 12.59
C LEU A 56 2.32 -3.97 13.89
N TRP A 57 3.63 -3.75 13.89
CA TRP A 57 4.43 -3.91 15.10
C TRP A 57 4.07 -2.89 16.19
N PRO A 58 4.03 -1.57 15.91
CA PRO A 58 3.59 -0.59 16.90
C PRO A 58 2.13 -0.82 17.34
N PHE A 59 1.25 -1.27 16.42
CA PHE A 59 -0.10 -1.65 16.78
C PHE A 59 -0.12 -2.77 17.82
N ALA A 60 0.61 -3.86 17.57
CA ALA A 60 0.66 -5.02 18.48
C ALA A 60 1.29 -4.65 19.82
N ASP A 61 2.39 -3.87 19.80
CA ASP A 61 3.07 -3.44 21.03
C ASP A 61 2.16 -2.53 21.89
N LYS A 62 1.46 -1.58 21.28
CA LYS A 62 0.51 -0.71 21.98
C LYS A 62 -0.73 -1.45 22.46
N LEU A 63 -1.21 -2.40 21.70
CA LEU A 63 -2.39 -3.21 22.05
C LEU A 63 -2.11 -4.09 23.26
N LEU A 64 -0.98 -4.82 23.24
CA LEU A 64 -0.66 -5.90 24.16
C LEU A 64 0.32 -5.52 25.28
N GLY A 65 1.03 -4.39 25.12
CA GLY A 65 2.09 -4.01 26.07
C GLY A 65 3.26 -4.99 26.05
N LEU A 66 3.88 -5.17 24.86
CA LEU A 66 4.95 -6.15 24.68
C LEU A 66 6.28 -5.76 25.33
N GLY A 67 6.39 -4.53 25.85
CA GLY A 67 7.56 -4.05 26.59
C GLY A 67 8.66 -3.43 25.73
N TYR A 68 8.40 -3.18 24.44
CA TYR A 68 9.33 -2.44 23.57
C TYR A 68 9.13 -0.92 23.73
N ALA A 69 8.11 -0.36 23.14
CA ALA A 69 7.75 1.05 23.33
C ALA A 69 6.60 1.21 24.34
N THR A 70 5.87 0.14 24.64
CA THR A 70 4.68 0.17 25.48
C THR A 70 4.79 -0.89 26.58
N PRO A 71 4.99 -0.52 27.86
CA PRO A 71 4.96 -1.45 28.98
C PRO A 71 3.54 -1.99 29.21
N ARG A 72 3.43 -3.13 29.91
CA ARG A 72 2.17 -3.87 30.09
C ARG A 72 1.06 -3.07 30.75
N ASP A 73 1.40 -2.25 31.74
CA ASP A 73 0.49 -1.36 32.45
C ASP A 73 -0.04 -0.20 31.59
N ARG A 74 0.64 0.09 30.47
CA ARG A 74 0.24 1.08 29.48
C ARG A 74 -0.31 0.49 28.20
N ALA A 75 -0.64 -0.80 28.19
CA ALA A 75 -1.30 -1.45 27.06
C ALA A 75 -2.73 -0.90 26.86
N TRP A 76 -3.17 -0.80 25.62
CA TRP A 76 -4.54 -0.42 25.33
C TRP A 76 -5.55 -1.39 25.94
N LEU A 77 -5.26 -2.70 25.90
CA LEU A 77 -6.10 -3.70 26.56
C LEU A 77 -6.09 -3.59 28.10
N ALA A 78 -5.12 -2.93 28.69
CA ALA A 78 -5.11 -2.60 30.13
C ALA A 78 -5.89 -1.29 30.44
N GLY A 79 -6.52 -0.66 29.44
CA GLY A 79 -7.30 0.56 29.60
C GLY A 79 -6.49 1.85 29.44
N ALA A 80 -5.24 1.78 29.01
CA ALA A 80 -4.44 2.97 28.72
C ALA A 80 -4.82 3.63 27.39
N ALA A 81 -4.39 4.89 27.22
CA ALA A 81 -4.63 5.72 26.05
C ALA A 81 -3.39 5.75 25.13
N PRO A 82 -3.39 5.04 23.99
CA PRO A 82 -2.19 4.81 23.18
C PRO A 82 -1.53 6.05 22.59
N ALA A 83 -2.32 7.09 22.27
CA ALA A 83 -1.84 8.31 21.64
C ALA A 83 -1.81 9.51 22.59
N GLN A 84 -2.69 9.58 23.61
CA GLN A 84 -2.89 10.78 24.41
C GLN A 84 -1.61 11.23 25.10
N GLY A 85 -0.91 10.32 25.78
CA GLY A 85 0.33 10.69 26.49
C GLY A 85 1.40 11.30 25.57
N TYR A 86 1.48 10.83 24.33
CA TYR A 86 2.38 11.41 23.33
C TYR A 86 1.88 12.79 22.85
N LEU A 87 0.60 12.93 22.57
CA LEU A 87 0.02 14.18 22.08
C LEU A 87 0.11 15.31 23.12
N GLU A 88 -0.04 14.98 24.39
CA GLU A 88 0.00 15.96 25.50
C GLU A 88 1.43 16.33 25.92
N HIS A 89 2.38 15.39 25.86
CA HIS A 89 3.69 15.58 26.49
C HIS A 89 4.88 15.29 25.58
N GLY A 90 4.67 14.57 24.46
CA GLY A 90 5.75 14.13 23.56
C GLY A 90 5.98 15.05 22.37
N VAL A 91 4.99 15.87 22.00
CA VAL A 91 5.06 16.72 20.81
C VAL A 91 5.96 17.93 21.06
N GLN A 92 6.82 18.23 20.07
CA GLN A 92 7.76 19.33 20.13
C GLN A 92 7.31 20.54 19.26
N GLY A 93 7.84 21.73 19.59
CA GLY A 93 7.70 22.93 18.76
C GLY A 93 6.35 23.63 18.83
N PRO A 94 6.07 24.54 17.89
CA PRO A 94 4.94 25.47 17.96
C PRO A 94 3.56 24.80 17.82
N LEU A 95 3.51 23.56 17.33
CA LEU A 95 2.26 22.81 17.17
C LEU A 95 1.87 21.99 18.41
N ALA A 96 2.68 21.99 19.49
CA ALA A 96 2.43 21.19 20.69
C ALA A 96 1.02 21.42 21.27
N GLY A 97 0.58 22.67 21.38
CA GLY A 97 -0.77 22.99 21.87
C GLY A 97 -1.89 22.48 20.97
N THR A 98 -1.69 22.51 19.65
CA THR A 98 -2.66 21.96 18.68
C THR A 98 -2.78 20.45 18.82
N PHE A 99 -1.65 19.75 18.94
CA PHE A 99 -1.65 18.29 19.14
C PHE A 99 -2.25 17.90 20.50
N ALA A 100 -1.93 18.62 21.56
CA ALA A 100 -2.53 18.39 22.88
C ALA A 100 -4.06 18.55 22.86
N ALA A 101 -4.58 19.53 22.11
CA ALA A 101 -6.03 19.71 21.94
C ALA A 101 -6.71 18.56 21.16
N MET A 102 -5.94 17.76 20.43
CA MET A 102 -6.45 16.57 19.73
C MET A 102 -6.43 15.31 20.61
N ALA A 103 -5.83 15.37 21.80
CA ALA A 103 -5.77 14.23 22.71
C ALA A 103 -7.18 13.82 23.17
N GLY A 104 -7.50 12.53 23.02
CA GLY A 104 -8.80 12.01 23.41
C GLY A 104 -9.09 10.63 22.83
N PRO A 105 -10.18 9.98 23.29
CA PRO A 105 -10.50 8.60 22.88
C PRO A 105 -10.67 8.42 21.35
N VAL A 106 -11.21 9.43 20.66
CA VAL A 106 -11.39 9.39 19.20
C VAL A 106 -10.04 9.29 18.49
N THR A 107 -9.06 10.07 18.96
CA THR A 107 -7.70 10.05 18.39
C THR A 107 -7.00 8.73 18.67
N ASP A 108 -7.18 8.14 19.86
CA ASP A 108 -6.66 6.79 20.16
C ASP A 108 -7.22 5.75 19.19
N TRP A 109 -8.53 5.74 18.97
CA TRP A 109 -9.16 4.82 18.03
C TRP A 109 -8.67 5.04 16.59
N LEU A 110 -8.62 6.29 16.12
CA LEU A 110 -8.15 6.62 14.77
C LEU A 110 -6.69 6.20 14.59
N PHE A 111 -5.85 6.44 15.58
CA PHE A 111 -4.44 6.04 15.56
C PHE A 111 -4.29 4.52 15.48
N MET A 112 -4.96 3.77 16.36
CA MET A 112 -4.88 2.31 16.40
C MET A 112 -5.49 1.67 15.15
N LEU A 113 -6.66 2.14 14.68
CA LEU A 113 -7.27 1.66 13.45
C LEU A 113 -6.44 2.03 12.21
N GLY A 114 -5.79 3.19 12.22
CA GLY A 114 -4.86 3.60 11.17
C GLY A 114 -3.67 2.65 11.07
N LEU A 115 -3.01 2.35 12.20
CA LEU A 115 -1.91 1.38 12.25
C LEU A 115 -2.34 -0.01 11.77
N LEU A 116 -3.46 -0.53 12.30
CA LEU A 116 -3.99 -1.83 11.94
C LEU A 116 -4.41 -1.89 10.47
N GLY A 117 -5.22 -0.92 10.03
CA GLY A 117 -5.80 -0.91 8.69
C GLY A 117 -4.75 -0.78 7.60
N VAL A 118 -3.81 0.17 7.73
CA VAL A 118 -2.70 0.33 6.79
C VAL A 118 -1.81 -0.91 6.81
N GLY A 119 -1.46 -1.41 8.00
CA GLY A 119 -0.63 -2.60 8.14
C GLY A 119 -1.25 -3.84 7.50
N LEU A 120 -2.56 -4.11 7.71
CA LEU A 120 -3.27 -5.23 7.08
C LEU A 120 -3.41 -5.03 5.57
N ALA A 121 -3.69 -3.83 5.10
CA ALA A 121 -3.77 -3.53 3.67
C ALA A 121 -2.44 -3.82 2.97
N LEU A 122 -1.32 -3.40 3.58
CA LEU A 122 0.02 -3.73 3.10
C LEU A 122 0.30 -5.23 3.19
N LEU A 123 0.00 -5.90 4.31
CA LEU A 123 0.25 -7.33 4.47
C LEU A 123 -0.49 -8.15 3.42
N LEU A 124 -1.76 -7.88 3.22
CA LEU A 124 -2.61 -8.58 2.27
C LEU A 124 -2.41 -8.11 0.82
N GLY A 125 -1.85 -6.92 0.60
CA GLY A 125 -1.68 -6.32 -0.71
C GLY A 125 -2.99 -5.85 -1.34
N ILE A 126 -3.94 -5.36 -0.54
CA ILE A 126 -5.26 -4.88 -0.98
C ILE A 126 -5.46 -3.42 -0.58
N GLY A 127 -6.22 -2.67 -1.38
CA GLY A 127 -6.55 -1.28 -1.04
C GLY A 127 -5.34 -0.37 -0.86
N LEU A 128 -4.25 -0.59 -1.60
CA LEU A 128 -2.97 0.09 -1.40
C LEU A 128 -3.07 1.62 -1.55
N ARG A 129 -3.96 2.12 -2.40
CA ARG A 129 -4.17 3.58 -2.56
C ARG A 129 -4.76 4.19 -1.29
N VAL A 130 -5.77 3.54 -0.73
CA VAL A 130 -6.38 3.98 0.54
C VAL A 130 -5.35 3.91 1.65
N ALA A 131 -4.62 2.77 1.74
CA ALA A 131 -3.55 2.60 2.71
C ALA A 131 -2.45 3.67 2.59
N ALA A 132 -2.08 4.04 1.35
CA ALA A 132 -1.08 5.09 1.12
C ALA A 132 -1.56 6.46 1.61
N VAL A 133 -2.82 6.83 1.36
CA VAL A 133 -3.39 8.09 1.85
C VAL A 133 -3.47 8.09 3.38
N CYS A 134 -4.03 7.04 3.99
CA CYS A 134 -4.15 6.95 5.45
C CYS A 134 -2.76 6.90 6.12
N GLY A 135 -1.83 6.12 5.58
CA GLY A 135 -0.46 6.03 6.08
C GLY A 135 0.31 7.33 5.93
N ALA A 136 0.13 8.05 4.80
CA ALA A 136 0.74 9.35 4.59
C ALA A 136 0.20 10.40 5.57
N LEU A 137 -1.10 10.40 5.87
CA LEU A 137 -1.68 11.27 6.88
C LEU A 137 -1.12 10.95 8.27
N LEU A 138 -1.08 9.67 8.65
CA LEU A 138 -0.57 9.24 9.95
C LEU A 138 0.91 9.60 10.12
N PHE A 139 1.76 9.24 9.16
CA PHE A 139 3.19 9.53 9.23
C PHE A 139 3.50 11.02 9.02
N GLY A 140 2.70 11.73 8.22
CA GLY A 140 2.78 13.19 8.09
C GLY A 140 2.48 13.91 9.39
N MET A 141 1.46 13.47 10.14
CA MET A 141 1.17 13.99 11.47
C MET A 141 2.29 13.69 12.47
N LEU A 142 2.87 12.48 12.44
CA LEU A 142 4.04 12.13 13.26
C LEU A 142 5.26 12.99 12.91
N TRP A 143 5.50 13.24 11.62
CA TRP A 143 6.57 14.13 11.16
C TRP A 143 6.38 15.57 11.69
N LEU A 144 5.16 16.12 11.56
CA LEU A 144 4.84 17.45 12.08
C LEU A 144 4.97 17.52 13.60
N SER A 145 4.62 16.44 14.32
CA SER A 145 4.67 16.42 15.78
C SER A 145 6.09 16.51 16.35
N GLN A 146 7.09 16.10 15.58
CA GLN A 146 8.51 16.21 15.97
C GLN A 146 9.14 17.56 15.61
N TRP A 147 8.42 18.41 14.89
CA TRP A 147 8.89 19.71 14.41
C TRP A 147 10.29 19.67 13.78
N PRO A 148 10.45 18.98 12.65
CA PRO A 148 11.76 18.66 12.08
C PRO A 148 12.55 19.88 11.62
N VAL A 149 11.92 21.04 11.47
CA VAL A 149 12.57 22.31 11.12
C VAL A 149 13.25 23.01 12.30
N ALA A 150 13.18 22.42 13.51
CA ALA A 150 13.86 22.97 14.69
C ALA A 150 15.38 22.89 14.53
N ALA A 151 16.09 23.88 15.10
CA ALA A 151 17.54 23.83 15.22
C ALA A 151 17.97 22.58 16.01
N GLY A 152 18.97 21.84 15.48
CA GLY A 152 19.43 20.60 16.08
C GLY A 152 18.75 19.33 15.55
N SER A 153 17.73 19.44 14.66
CA SER A 153 17.21 18.28 13.97
C SER A 153 18.27 17.69 13.02
N ASN A 154 18.26 16.37 12.88
CA ASN A 154 19.23 15.67 12.04
C ASN A 154 19.03 15.97 10.54
N ASN A 155 17.77 16.04 10.09
CA ASN A 155 17.39 16.41 8.72
C ASN A 155 16.01 17.06 8.73
N PRO A 156 15.90 18.36 8.36
CA PRO A 156 14.63 19.07 8.40
C PRO A 156 13.66 18.70 7.26
N VAL A 157 14.13 18.02 6.22
CA VAL A 157 13.34 17.75 5.01
C VAL A 157 12.90 16.29 4.94
N VAL A 158 13.83 15.37 5.11
CA VAL A 158 13.58 13.93 4.93
C VAL A 158 14.07 13.17 6.15
N ASP A 159 13.14 12.58 6.87
CA ASP A 159 13.38 11.63 7.95
C ASP A 159 12.70 10.28 7.66
N GLN A 160 12.68 9.38 8.63
CA GLN A 160 12.04 8.07 8.50
C GLN A 160 10.55 8.16 8.14
N HIS A 161 9.83 9.19 8.60
CA HIS A 161 8.41 9.35 8.31
C HIS A 161 8.18 9.66 6.84
N VAL A 162 8.95 10.58 6.29
CA VAL A 162 8.91 10.92 4.85
C VAL A 162 9.31 9.71 3.99
N LEU A 163 10.34 8.94 4.40
CA LEU A 163 10.73 7.72 3.67
C LEU A 163 9.63 6.67 3.64
N VAL A 164 8.88 6.48 4.73
CA VAL A 164 7.72 5.57 4.74
C VAL A 164 6.63 6.06 3.80
N VAL A 165 6.33 7.37 3.77
CA VAL A 165 5.35 7.93 2.83
C VAL A 165 5.80 7.69 1.38
N LEU A 166 7.06 7.93 1.05
CA LEU A 166 7.60 7.65 -0.29
C LEU A 166 7.53 6.16 -0.64
N LEU A 167 7.80 5.28 0.32
CA LEU A 167 7.64 3.84 0.14
C LEU A 167 6.18 3.50 -0.21
N LEU A 168 5.20 4.05 0.51
CA LEU A 168 3.77 3.83 0.23
C LEU A 168 3.40 4.27 -1.19
N VAL A 169 3.92 5.41 -1.65
CA VAL A 169 3.72 5.88 -3.03
C VAL A 169 4.30 4.90 -4.04
N VAL A 170 5.54 4.43 -3.84
CA VAL A 170 6.19 3.44 -4.72
C VAL A 170 5.38 2.14 -4.77
N LEU A 171 4.98 1.59 -3.63
CA LEU A 171 4.22 0.35 -3.55
C LEU A 171 2.86 0.44 -4.26
N THR A 172 2.21 1.60 -4.15
CA THR A 172 0.90 1.84 -4.77
C THR A 172 1.01 2.01 -6.27
N THR A 173 1.95 2.83 -6.74
CA THR A 173 2.14 3.11 -8.17
C THR A 173 2.66 1.90 -8.95
N THR A 174 3.41 1.03 -8.28
CA THR A 174 3.93 -0.22 -8.87
C THR A 174 3.02 -1.43 -8.69
N LEU A 175 1.80 -1.25 -8.17
CA LEU A 175 0.85 -2.34 -7.92
C LEU A 175 1.47 -3.51 -7.12
N ALA A 176 2.28 -3.19 -6.11
CA ALA A 176 3.06 -4.17 -5.35
C ALA A 176 2.21 -5.21 -4.59
N GLY A 177 0.88 -5.04 -4.53
CA GLY A 177 -0.07 -5.99 -3.97
C GLY A 177 -0.32 -7.23 -4.83
N ASP A 178 0.06 -7.19 -6.11
CA ASP A 178 -0.21 -8.29 -7.04
C ASP A 178 0.77 -9.47 -6.87
N THR A 179 2.02 -9.19 -6.43
CA THR A 179 3.02 -10.22 -6.14
C THR A 179 2.97 -10.59 -4.65
N TRP A 180 2.84 -11.85 -4.34
CA TRP A 180 2.70 -12.39 -2.97
C TRP A 180 1.59 -11.73 -2.14
N GLY A 181 0.55 -11.24 -2.83
CA GLY A 181 -0.61 -10.62 -2.20
C GLY A 181 -1.92 -10.96 -2.91
N LEU A 182 -2.99 -10.36 -2.43
CA LEU A 182 -4.33 -10.55 -2.94
C LEU A 182 -4.73 -9.45 -3.95
N GLY A 183 -3.79 -8.60 -4.40
CA GLY A 183 -4.06 -7.41 -5.22
C GLY A 183 -4.83 -7.73 -6.51
N ARG A 184 -4.45 -8.79 -7.23
CA ARG A 184 -5.16 -9.23 -8.45
C ARG A 184 -6.60 -9.67 -8.16
N ARG A 185 -6.81 -10.44 -7.06
CA ARG A 185 -8.15 -10.89 -6.65
C ARG A 185 -9.01 -9.70 -6.22
N TRP A 186 -8.43 -8.78 -5.46
CA TRP A 186 -9.05 -7.55 -5.02
C TRP A 186 -9.49 -6.69 -6.21
N ALA A 187 -8.61 -6.47 -7.17
CA ALA A 187 -8.89 -5.70 -8.39
C ALA A 187 -10.00 -6.32 -9.27
N ALA A 188 -10.20 -7.64 -9.21
CA ALA A 188 -11.23 -8.34 -9.94
C ALA A 188 -12.64 -8.19 -9.33
N LEU A 189 -12.75 -7.72 -8.07
CA LEU A 189 -14.05 -7.54 -7.41
C LEU A 189 -14.90 -6.48 -8.12
N PRO A 190 -16.21 -6.72 -8.29
CA PRO A 190 -17.12 -5.77 -8.97
C PRO A 190 -17.09 -4.36 -8.35
N LEU A 191 -16.98 -4.27 -7.03
CA LEU A 191 -16.86 -3.00 -6.28
C LEU A 191 -15.60 -2.22 -6.71
N VAL A 192 -14.45 -2.90 -6.74
CA VAL A 192 -13.15 -2.28 -7.08
C VAL A 192 -13.09 -1.91 -8.56
N ARG A 193 -13.71 -2.71 -9.43
CA ARG A 193 -13.84 -2.39 -10.86
C ARG A 193 -14.70 -1.15 -11.10
N ARG A 194 -15.73 -0.92 -10.28
CA ARG A 194 -16.57 0.31 -10.34
C ARG A 194 -15.90 1.50 -9.67
N ALA A 195 -15.03 1.27 -8.69
CA ALA A 195 -14.32 2.29 -7.93
C ALA A 195 -12.80 2.02 -7.93
N PRO A 196 -12.08 2.30 -9.06
CA PRO A 196 -10.66 1.94 -9.22
C PRO A 196 -9.71 2.58 -8.19
N TRP A 197 -10.16 3.62 -7.50
CA TRP A 197 -9.41 4.24 -6.43
C TRP A 197 -9.26 3.34 -5.18
N LEU A 198 -10.06 2.27 -5.06
CA LEU A 198 -9.94 1.26 -4.00
C LEU A 198 -8.80 0.27 -4.21
N ARG A 199 -8.12 0.35 -5.34
CA ARG A 199 -7.04 -0.60 -5.64
C ARG A 199 -5.67 -0.22 -5.02
#